data_99ddb1a3d4a7bbd252f87a53822ed824
#
_entry.id   99ddb1a3d4a7bbd252f87a53822ed824
#
_cell.length_a   1.000
_cell.length_b   1.000
_cell.length_c   1.000
_cell.angle_alpha   90.00
_cell.angle_beta   90.00
_cell.angle_gamma   90.00
#
_symmetry.space_group_name_H-M   'P 1'
#
loop_
_entity.id
_entity.type
_entity.pdbx_description
1 polymer ?
#
loop_
_entity_poly.entity_id
_entity_poly.type
_entity_poly.pdbx_seq_one_letter_code
_entity_poly.pdbx_strand_id
1 'polypeptide(L)'
;MAEICYRAKITHTEKTVEQLYKMQYYVYEKLRMLLRMLLGFGLVLAAVVTDIPNWGKALLLLAGAWLLVSKDFPAAVRADRALSERKARLPNMNYSFGPETVHLSGEGSMDIPYGKFTRLVEDKQYLYLFVNRNSVCMMEKDSVKPADIMAFAKFMEDKTGLKWRAEKPFLSMSIYDLRQALRDMRGK
;
A
#
# COMPACT_ATOMS: atom_id res chain seq x y z
N MET A 1 -32.51 7.82 9.46
CA MET A 1 -31.15 7.33 9.78
C MET A 1 -30.77 6.37 8.67
N ALA A 2 -29.61 6.59 8.03
CA ALA A 2 -29.14 5.65 7.00
C ALA A 2 -28.82 4.30 7.66
N GLU A 3 -29.29 3.21 7.07
CA GLU A 3 -29.04 1.86 7.56
C GLU A 3 -27.53 1.57 7.44
N ILE A 4 -26.87 1.30 8.57
CA ILE A 4 -25.43 1.00 8.59
C ILE A 4 -25.27 -0.50 8.42
N CYS A 5 -24.66 -0.93 7.30
CA CYS A 5 -24.43 -2.33 6.98
C CYS A 5 -23.21 -2.91 7.71
N TYR A 6 -22.11 -2.14 7.75
CA TYR A 6 -20.84 -2.53 8.39
C TYR A 6 -20.20 -1.36 9.11
N ARG A 7 -19.37 -1.69 10.11
CA ARG A 7 -18.50 -0.72 10.81
C ARG A 7 -17.10 -1.26 10.87
N ALA A 8 -16.11 -0.36 10.79
CA ALA A 8 -14.73 -0.69 11.00
C ALA A 8 -14.03 0.49 11.69
N LYS A 9 -12.88 0.22 12.27
CA LYS A 9 -12.06 1.26 12.93
C LYS A 9 -10.58 1.01 12.73
N ILE A 10 -9.79 2.05 12.95
CA ILE A 10 -8.36 1.95 13.13
C ILE A 10 -7.90 2.99 14.15
N THR A 11 -6.96 2.59 14.97
CA THR A 11 -6.17 3.49 15.80
C THR A 11 -4.79 3.63 15.15
N HIS A 12 -4.54 4.80 14.57
CA HIS A 12 -3.25 5.02 13.94
C HIS A 12 -2.13 5.08 14.98
N THR A 13 -1.07 4.35 14.70
CA THR A 13 0.20 4.36 15.42
C THR A 13 1.30 4.69 14.40
N GLU A 14 2.52 4.96 14.83
CA GLU A 14 3.67 5.13 13.93
C GLU A 14 3.78 3.96 12.94
N LYS A 15 3.65 2.73 13.43
CA LYS A 15 3.71 1.50 12.62
C LYS A 15 2.60 1.42 11.57
N THR A 16 1.37 1.82 11.90
CA THR A 16 0.27 1.81 10.94
C THR A 16 0.44 2.89 9.88
N VAL A 17 1.02 4.04 10.25
CA VAL A 17 1.35 5.09 9.27
C VAL A 17 2.45 4.63 8.33
N GLU A 18 3.53 4.03 8.84
CA GLU A 18 4.57 3.42 8.01
C GLU A 18 4.00 2.38 7.04
N GLN A 19 3.13 1.48 7.54
CA GLN A 19 2.49 0.45 6.74
C GLN A 19 1.58 1.05 5.66
N LEU A 20 0.87 2.14 5.97
CA LEU A 20 0.04 2.87 5.04
C LEU A 20 0.86 3.44 3.87
N TYR A 21 1.95 4.16 4.18
CA TYR A 21 2.82 4.73 3.14
C TYR A 21 3.55 3.66 2.34
N LYS A 22 3.93 2.55 2.98
CA LYS A 22 4.52 1.39 2.31
C LYS A 22 3.54 0.76 1.32
N MET A 23 2.28 0.55 1.74
CA MET A 23 1.23 0.03 0.86
C MET A 23 0.95 0.98 -0.30
N GLN A 24 0.85 2.28 -0.04
CA GLN A 24 0.68 3.31 -1.06
C GLN A 24 1.82 3.31 -2.10
N TYR A 25 3.07 3.18 -1.63
CA TYR A 25 4.24 3.05 -2.48
C TYR A 25 4.17 1.79 -3.37
N TYR A 26 3.81 0.64 -2.81
CA TYR A 26 3.69 -0.62 -3.54
C TYR A 26 2.56 -0.60 -4.57
N VAL A 27 1.45 0.06 -4.28
CA VAL A 27 0.30 0.13 -5.19
C VAL A 27 0.57 1.07 -6.36
N TYR A 28 1.19 2.23 -6.12
CA TYR A 28 1.30 3.29 -7.13
C TYR A 28 2.70 3.47 -7.74
N GLU A 29 3.75 2.96 -7.11
CA GLU A 29 5.13 3.17 -7.57
C GLU A 29 5.86 1.85 -7.87
N LYS A 30 5.11 0.80 -8.25
CA LYS A 30 5.67 -0.52 -8.59
C LYS A 30 6.84 -0.45 -9.59
N LEU A 31 6.72 0.40 -10.62
CA LEU A 31 7.76 0.55 -11.63
C LEU A 31 9.05 1.13 -11.03
N ARG A 32 8.95 2.14 -10.17
CA ARG A 32 10.13 2.72 -9.51
C ARG A 32 10.82 1.71 -8.59
N MET A 33 10.03 0.92 -7.88
CA MET A 33 10.55 -0.17 -7.06
C MET A 33 11.26 -1.22 -7.92
N LEU A 34 10.63 -1.65 -9.03
CA LEU A 34 11.22 -2.61 -9.96
C LEU A 34 12.52 -2.11 -10.56
N LEU A 35 12.56 -0.86 -11.07
CA LEU A 35 13.77 -0.25 -11.64
C LEU A 35 14.91 -0.18 -10.61
N ARG A 36 14.61 0.18 -9.37
CA ARG A 36 15.61 0.22 -8.29
C ARG A 36 16.17 -1.17 -8.00
N MET A 37 15.32 -2.20 -7.97
CA MET A 37 15.76 -3.57 -7.77
C MET A 37 16.59 -4.08 -8.93
N LEU A 38 16.16 -3.83 -10.18
CA LEU A 38 16.93 -4.20 -11.39
C LEU A 38 18.30 -3.52 -11.40
N LEU A 39 18.36 -2.25 -11.04
CA LEU A 39 19.61 -1.52 -10.91
C LEU A 39 20.52 -2.14 -9.82
N GLY A 40 19.95 -2.44 -8.65
CA GLY A 40 20.69 -3.09 -7.56
C GLY A 40 21.26 -4.44 -7.97
N PHE A 41 20.45 -5.31 -8.58
CA PHE A 41 20.90 -6.60 -9.11
C PHE A 41 21.93 -6.43 -10.23
N GLY A 42 21.74 -5.45 -11.13
CA GLY A 42 22.67 -5.14 -12.21
C GLY A 42 24.06 -4.74 -11.69
N LEU A 43 24.13 -3.91 -10.63
CA LEU A 43 25.39 -3.54 -9.98
C LEU A 43 26.09 -4.73 -9.33
N VAL A 44 25.33 -5.59 -8.63
CA VAL A 44 25.88 -6.82 -8.05
C VAL A 44 26.43 -7.74 -9.14
N LEU A 45 25.67 -7.94 -10.22
CA LEU A 45 26.09 -8.77 -11.34
C LEU A 45 27.35 -8.17 -12.02
N ALA A 46 27.36 -6.86 -12.25
CA ALA A 46 28.51 -6.16 -12.83
C ALA A 46 29.78 -6.36 -11.98
N ALA A 47 29.65 -6.29 -10.65
CA ALA A 47 30.78 -6.53 -9.75
C ALA A 47 31.37 -7.95 -9.88
N VAL A 48 30.55 -8.94 -10.24
CA VAL A 48 30.98 -10.34 -10.40
C VAL A 48 31.59 -10.59 -11.78
N VAL A 49 30.97 -10.02 -12.83
CA VAL A 49 31.32 -10.36 -14.23
C VAL A 49 32.45 -9.48 -14.77
N THR A 50 32.59 -8.23 -14.30
CA THR A 50 33.61 -7.31 -14.85
C THR A 50 34.97 -7.53 -14.20
N ASP A 51 36.01 -7.39 -15.01
CA ASP A 51 37.41 -7.49 -14.55
C ASP A 51 37.97 -6.13 -14.13
N ILE A 52 37.38 -5.57 -13.07
CA ILE A 52 37.78 -4.30 -12.44
C ILE A 52 38.56 -4.56 -11.15
N PRO A 53 39.36 -3.57 -10.67
CA PRO A 53 40.09 -3.68 -9.41
C PRO A 53 39.17 -4.04 -8.24
N ASN A 54 39.67 -4.77 -7.25
CA ASN A 54 38.91 -5.26 -6.11
C ASN A 54 38.16 -4.16 -5.33
N TRP A 55 38.75 -2.97 -5.21
CA TRP A 55 38.08 -1.84 -4.59
C TRP A 55 36.83 -1.38 -5.37
N GLY A 56 36.89 -1.43 -6.72
CA GLY A 56 35.75 -1.13 -7.59
C GLY A 56 34.65 -2.17 -7.45
N LYS A 57 35.00 -3.48 -7.39
CA LYS A 57 34.03 -4.56 -7.10
C LYS A 57 33.34 -4.33 -5.76
N ALA A 58 34.13 -3.99 -4.72
CA ALA A 58 33.54 -3.70 -3.39
C ALA A 58 32.56 -2.53 -3.42
N LEU A 59 32.86 -1.45 -4.12
CA LEU A 59 31.92 -0.32 -4.26
C LEU A 59 30.64 -0.70 -4.99
N LEU A 60 30.72 -1.46 -6.09
CA LEU A 60 29.54 -1.94 -6.82
C LEU A 60 28.67 -2.86 -5.96
N LEU A 61 29.28 -3.77 -5.20
CA LEU A 61 28.56 -4.65 -4.28
C LEU A 61 27.87 -3.85 -3.17
N LEU A 62 28.55 -2.90 -2.55
CA LEU A 62 27.96 -2.04 -1.52
C LEU A 62 26.80 -1.20 -2.07
N ALA A 63 26.97 -0.58 -3.23
CA ALA A 63 25.93 0.21 -3.87
C ALA A 63 24.72 -0.66 -4.28
N GLY A 64 24.97 -1.83 -4.86
CA GLY A 64 23.93 -2.79 -5.24
C GLY A 64 23.16 -3.30 -4.01
N ALA A 65 23.88 -3.73 -2.97
CA ALA A 65 23.28 -4.19 -1.71
C ALA A 65 22.45 -3.07 -1.05
N TRP A 66 22.96 -1.85 -1.01
CA TRP A 66 22.24 -0.69 -0.50
C TRP A 66 20.92 -0.47 -1.24
N LEU A 67 20.90 -0.50 -2.57
CA LEU A 67 19.69 -0.33 -3.36
C LEU A 67 18.65 -1.43 -3.10
N LEU A 68 19.10 -2.67 -2.90
CA LEU A 68 18.22 -3.81 -2.62
C LEU A 68 17.62 -3.74 -1.22
N VAL A 69 18.43 -3.40 -0.21
CA VAL A 69 17.98 -3.30 1.18
C VAL A 69 17.08 -2.07 1.38
N SER A 70 17.43 -0.93 0.75
CA SER A 70 16.70 0.34 0.89
C SER A 70 15.48 0.45 -0.03
N LYS A 71 14.92 -0.66 -0.51
CA LYS A 71 13.75 -0.67 -1.42
C LYS A 71 12.56 0.12 -0.90
N ASP A 72 12.30 0.08 0.40
CA ASP A 72 11.18 0.71 1.09
C ASP A 72 11.52 2.13 1.59
N PHE A 73 12.76 2.58 1.44
CA PHE A 73 13.24 3.86 1.93
C PHE A 73 12.38 5.07 1.51
N PRO A 74 11.89 5.19 0.25
CA PRO A 74 11.03 6.30 -0.13
C PRO A 74 9.70 6.33 0.61
N ALA A 75 9.17 5.17 0.99
CA ALA A 75 7.95 5.08 1.78
C ALA A 75 8.22 5.48 3.23
N ALA A 76 9.32 5.01 3.83
CA ALA A 76 9.74 5.37 5.18
C ALA A 76 9.93 6.89 5.34
N VAL A 77 10.68 7.53 4.43
CA VAL A 77 10.88 8.98 4.45
C VAL A 77 9.56 9.76 4.39
N ARG A 78 8.59 9.30 3.60
CA ARG A 78 7.26 9.94 3.55
C ARG A 78 6.47 9.74 4.84
N ALA A 79 6.57 8.56 5.45
CA ALA A 79 5.94 8.27 6.74
C ALA A 79 6.53 9.15 7.83
N ASP A 80 7.85 9.22 7.94
CA ASP A 80 8.56 10.07 8.93
C ASP A 80 8.17 11.54 8.78
N ARG A 81 8.11 12.03 7.54
CA ARG A 81 7.66 13.39 7.28
C ARG A 81 6.23 13.64 7.73
N ALA A 82 5.31 12.72 7.40
CA ALA A 82 3.91 12.84 7.82
C ALA A 82 3.74 12.77 9.34
N LEU A 83 4.54 11.95 10.01
CA LEU A 83 4.56 11.85 11.47
C LEU A 83 5.09 13.14 12.11
N SER A 84 6.17 13.71 11.57
CA SER A 84 6.75 14.97 12.07
C SER A 84 5.80 16.16 11.88
N GLU A 85 5.13 16.26 10.73
CA GLU A 85 4.16 17.33 10.43
C GLU A 85 2.93 17.25 11.35
N ARG A 86 2.49 16.06 11.74
CA ARG A 86 1.32 15.86 12.63
C ARG A 86 1.62 15.98 14.12
N LYS A 87 2.86 16.28 14.53
CA LYS A 87 3.26 16.44 15.94
C LYS A 87 2.75 15.30 16.85
N ALA A 88 2.89 14.06 16.41
CA ALA A 88 2.49 12.86 17.13
C ALA A 88 0.98 12.72 17.45
N ARG A 89 0.11 13.56 16.93
CA ARG A 89 -1.34 13.36 17.04
C ARG A 89 -1.79 12.45 15.91
N LEU A 90 -1.99 11.18 16.23
CA LEU A 90 -2.47 10.17 15.28
C LEU A 90 -3.98 9.94 15.56
N PRO A 91 -4.85 10.21 14.58
CA PRO A 91 -6.28 10.12 14.80
C PRO A 91 -6.77 8.68 14.88
N ASN A 92 -7.79 8.48 15.70
CA ASN A 92 -8.63 7.30 15.61
C ASN A 92 -9.67 7.53 14.50
N MET A 93 -9.72 6.63 13.55
CA MET A 93 -10.68 6.72 12.45
C MET A 93 -11.72 5.61 12.60
N ASN A 94 -12.99 6.01 12.49
CA ASN A 94 -14.12 5.08 12.45
C ASN A 94 -14.77 5.18 11.08
N TYR A 95 -15.19 4.03 10.56
CA TYR A 95 -15.82 3.87 9.27
C TYR A 95 -17.19 3.23 9.47
N SER A 96 -18.23 3.85 8.90
CA SER A 96 -19.58 3.32 8.86
C SER A 96 -20.00 3.18 7.40
N PHE A 97 -20.27 1.95 7.00
CA PHE A 97 -20.63 1.60 5.63
C PHE A 97 -22.16 1.57 5.51
N GLY A 98 -22.70 2.57 4.85
CA GLY A 98 -24.12 2.68 4.53
C GLY A 98 -24.46 2.07 3.17
N PRO A 99 -25.72 2.22 2.70
CA PRO A 99 -26.13 1.70 1.40
C PRO A 99 -25.47 2.42 0.20
N GLU A 100 -25.14 3.70 0.31
CA GLU A 100 -24.62 4.53 -0.80
C GLU A 100 -23.25 5.12 -0.55
N THR A 101 -22.89 5.34 0.71
CA THR A 101 -21.66 6.03 1.10
C THR A 101 -20.97 5.34 2.27
N VAL A 102 -19.68 5.59 2.37
CA VAL A 102 -18.88 5.28 3.55
C VAL A 102 -18.71 6.57 4.34
N HIS A 103 -19.24 6.59 5.55
CA HIS A 103 -19.09 7.70 6.49
C HIS A 103 -17.80 7.51 7.30
N LEU A 104 -16.90 8.48 7.22
CA LEU A 104 -15.67 8.55 8.00
C LEU A 104 -15.88 9.52 9.16
N SER A 105 -15.47 9.12 10.35
CA SER A 105 -15.42 10.00 11.52
C SER A 105 -14.10 9.84 12.27
N GLY A 106 -13.53 10.98 12.71
CA GLY A 106 -12.23 11.05 13.38
C GLY A 106 -11.90 12.50 13.70
N GLU A 107 -10.85 13.07 13.14
CA GLU A 107 -10.53 14.51 13.25
C GLU A 107 -11.55 15.40 12.48
N GLY A 108 -12.38 14.80 11.66
CA GLY A 108 -13.45 15.41 10.90
C GLY A 108 -14.50 14.36 10.53
N SER A 109 -15.53 14.79 9.81
CA SER A 109 -16.57 13.92 9.28
C SER A 109 -16.64 14.09 7.77
N MET A 110 -16.67 12.97 7.04
CA MET A 110 -16.70 12.97 5.58
C MET A 110 -17.49 11.75 5.08
N ASP A 111 -18.32 11.97 4.07
CA ASP A 111 -19.01 10.92 3.34
C ASP A 111 -18.33 10.69 1.99
N ILE A 112 -17.97 9.44 1.70
CA ILE A 112 -17.33 9.03 0.45
C ILE A 112 -18.27 8.09 -0.29
N PRO A 113 -18.81 8.47 -1.45
CA PRO A 113 -19.56 7.57 -2.30
C PRO A 113 -18.71 6.40 -2.80
N TYR A 114 -19.29 5.19 -2.91
CA TYR A 114 -18.55 4.00 -3.35
C TYR A 114 -17.89 4.15 -4.72
N GLY A 115 -18.47 4.89 -5.65
CA GLY A 115 -17.89 5.17 -6.95
C GLY A 115 -16.63 6.03 -6.95
N LYS A 116 -16.27 6.63 -5.81
CA LYS A 116 -15.01 7.38 -5.65
C LYS A 116 -13.80 6.48 -5.37
N PHE A 117 -14.03 5.24 -4.92
CA PHE A 117 -12.93 4.32 -4.72
C PHE A 117 -12.36 3.84 -6.07
N THR A 118 -11.03 3.79 -6.14
CA THR A 118 -10.30 3.41 -7.37
C THR A 118 -9.62 2.06 -7.24
N ARG A 119 -9.33 1.62 -6.02
CA ARG A 119 -8.70 0.32 -5.74
C ARG A 119 -9.09 -0.20 -4.36
N LEU A 120 -9.31 -1.50 -4.29
CA LEU A 120 -9.46 -2.26 -3.05
C LEU A 120 -8.23 -3.14 -2.90
N VAL A 121 -7.48 -2.96 -1.82
CA VAL A 121 -6.24 -3.70 -1.56
C VAL A 121 -6.28 -4.26 -0.15
N GLU A 122 -5.73 -5.43 0.05
CA GLU A 122 -5.60 -6.05 1.35
C GLU A 122 -4.21 -6.60 1.61
N ASP A 123 -3.82 -6.62 2.86
CA ASP A 123 -2.70 -7.41 3.35
C ASP A 123 -3.17 -8.41 4.44
N LYS A 124 -2.25 -8.94 5.23
CA LYS A 124 -2.59 -9.91 6.29
C LYS A 124 -3.49 -9.33 7.38
N GLN A 125 -3.33 -8.05 7.73
CA GLN A 125 -3.95 -7.42 8.89
C GLN A 125 -4.93 -6.32 8.52
N TYR A 126 -4.72 -5.64 7.38
CA TYR A 126 -5.41 -4.42 7.02
C TYR A 126 -6.12 -4.51 5.68
N LEU A 127 -7.17 -3.69 5.57
CA LEU A 127 -7.88 -3.38 4.33
C LEU A 127 -7.60 -1.92 3.95
N TYR A 128 -7.37 -1.67 2.66
CA TYR A 128 -7.04 -0.36 2.12
C TYR A 128 -8.01 -0.02 1.00
N LEU A 129 -8.77 1.04 1.17
CA LEU A 129 -9.70 1.57 0.18
C LEU A 129 -9.11 2.86 -0.38
N PHE A 130 -8.58 2.80 -1.58
CA PHE A 130 -7.95 3.95 -2.23
C PHE A 130 -8.99 4.77 -2.97
N VAL A 131 -9.09 6.05 -2.62
CA VAL A 131 -9.84 7.05 -3.39
C VAL A 131 -8.95 7.59 -4.51
N ASN A 132 -7.72 7.92 -4.19
CA ASN A 132 -6.70 8.34 -5.13
C ASN A 132 -5.30 7.99 -4.59
N ARG A 133 -4.23 8.46 -5.26
CA ARG A 133 -2.86 8.20 -4.84
C ARG A 133 -2.55 8.69 -3.42
N ASN A 134 -3.17 9.80 -2.99
CA ASN A 134 -2.84 10.46 -1.73
C ASN A 134 -3.90 10.23 -0.64
N SER A 135 -5.07 9.69 -1.01
CA SER A 135 -6.20 9.50 -0.10
C SER A 135 -6.56 8.02 -0.05
N VAL A 136 -6.42 7.44 1.13
CA VAL A 136 -6.69 6.03 1.39
C VAL A 136 -7.34 5.88 2.76
N CYS A 137 -8.38 5.06 2.82
CA CYS A 137 -8.99 4.62 4.06
C CYS A 137 -8.37 3.27 4.44
N MET A 138 -7.71 3.21 5.59
CA MET A 138 -7.10 2.01 6.13
C MET A 138 -7.90 1.55 7.33
N MET A 139 -8.14 0.25 7.46
CA MET A 139 -8.85 -0.33 8.60
C MET A 139 -8.31 -1.71 8.95
N GLU A 140 -8.42 -2.08 10.20
CA GLU A 140 -8.05 -3.40 10.69
C GLU A 140 -9.12 -4.43 10.30
N LYS A 141 -8.72 -5.59 9.77
CA LYS A 141 -9.62 -6.69 9.42
C LYS A 141 -10.47 -7.13 10.61
N ASP A 142 -9.83 -7.25 11.76
CA ASP A 142 -10.49 -7.72 13.01
C ASP A 142 -11.46 -6.68 13.59
N SER A 143 -11.40 -5.43 13.13
CA SER A 143 -12.30 -4.36 13.57
C SER A 143 -13.63 -4.33 12.82
N VAL A 144 -13.75 -5.06 11.71
CA VAL A 144 -14.96 -5.08 10.88
C VAL A 144 -16.10 -5.77 11.61
N LYS A 145 -17.25 -5.09 11.66
CA LYS A 145 -18.47 -5.63 12.29
C LYS A 145 -19.66 -5.44 11.36
N PRO A 146 -20.49 -6.50 11.14
CA PRO A 146 -20.34 -7.88 11.65
C PRO A 146 -19.02 -8.51 11.24
N ALA A 147 -18.50 -9.44 12.07
CA ALA A 147 -17.19 -10.07 11.93
C ALA A 147 -17.15 -11.14 10.82
N ASP A 148 -17.68 -10.81 9.64
CA ASP A 148 -17.61 -11.64 8.43
C ASP A 148 -16.84 -10.86 7.36
N ILE A 149 -15.53 -11.11 7.30
CA ILE A 149 -14.63 -10.43 6.37
C ILE A 149 -14.92 -10.81 4.91
N MET A 150 -15.42 -12.03 4.67
CA MET A 150 -15.74 -12.48 3.30
C MET A 150 -17.01 -11.80 2.80
N ALA A 151 -18.05 -11.70 3.66
CA ALA A 151 -19.28 -10.99 3.34
C ALA A 151 -19.00 -9.49 3.15
N PHE A 152 -18.16 -8.89 4.00
CA PHE A 152 -17.71 -7.50 3.84
C PHE A 152 -16.96 -7.29 2.52
N ALA A 153 -16.04 -8.20 2.19
CA ALA A 153 -15.27 -8.10 0.95
C ALA A 153 -16.19 -8.14 -0.27
N LYS A 154 -17.15 -9.07 -0.29
CA LYS A 154 -18.17 -9.17 -1.36
C LYS A 154 -19.03 -7.91 -1.42
N PHE A 155 -19.52 -7.44 -0.27
CA PHE A 155 -20.29 -6.19 -0.19
C PHE A 155 -19.53 -5.01 -0.83
N MET A 156 -18.24 -4.86 -0.53
CA MET A 156 -17.40 -3.80 -1.12
C MET A 156 -17.18 -3.98 -2.61
N GLU A 157 -17.00 -5.22 -3.10
CA GLU A 157 -16.91 -5.51 -4.52
C GLU A 157 -18.20 -5.16 -5.27
N ASP A 158 -19.35 -5.53 -4.71
CA ASP A 158 -20.66 -5.27 -5.31
C ASP A 158 -20.97 -3.75 -5.35
N LYS A 159 -20.60 -3.00 -4.29
CA LYS A 159 -20.81 -1.56 -4.21
C LYS A 159 -19.88 -0.72 -5.05
N THR A 160 -18.63 -1.13 -5.20
CA THR A 160 -17.60 -0.35 -5.92
C THR A 160 -17.40 -0.83 -7.35
N GLY A 161 -17.81 -2.05 -7.70
CA GLY A 161 -17.48 -2.71 -8.96
C GLY A 161 -15.99 -3.12 -9.08
N LEU A 162 -15.23 -3.00 -7.98
CA LEU A 162 -13.79 -3.29 -7.96
C LEU A 162 -13.56 -4.66 -7.33
N LYS A 163 -12.44 -5.30 -7.70
CA LYS A 163 -11.99 -6.56 -7.09
C LYS A 163 -10.88 -6.29 -6.08
N TRP A 164 -10.92 -7.04 -4.96
CA TRP A 164 -9.85 -7.03 -3.99
C TRP A 164 -8.56 -7.56 -4.61
N ARG A 165 -7.46 -6.87 -4.30
CA ARG A 165 -6.11 -7.29 -4.69
C ARG A 165 -5.28 -7.51 -3.43
N ALA A 166 -4.82 -8.75 -3.23
CA ALA A 166 -3.86 -9.03 -2.18
C ALA A 166 -2.49 -8.48 -2.60
N GLU A 167 -1.94 -7.54 -1.84
CA GLU A 167 -0.55 -7.12 -2.07
C GLU A 167 0.40 -8.14 -1.43
N LYS A 168 1.14 -8.80 -2.29
CA LYS A 168 2.19 -9.74 -1.90
C LYS A 168 3.53 -9.03 -1.86
N PRO A 169 4.41 -9.34 -0.89
CA PRO A 169 5.80 -8.90 -0.95
C PRO A 169 6.41 -9.26 -2.30
N PHE A 170 7.27 -8.40 -2.84
CA PHE A 170 7.86 -8.57 -4.18
C PHE A 170 8.48 -9.97 -4.40
N LEU A 171 9.13 -10.53 -3.38
CA LEU A 171 9.73 -11.88 -3.44
C LEU A 171 8.71 -13.02 -3.59
N SER A 172 7.43 -12.76 -3.37
CA SER A 172 6.33 -13.72 -3.58
C SER A 172 5.50 -13.42 -4.83
N MET A 173 5.88 -12.41 -5.63
CA MET A 173 5.21 -12.10 -6.89
C MET A 173 5.60 -13.13 -7.94
N SER A 174 4.59 -13.73 -8.56
CA SER A 174 4.78 -14.64 -9.70
C SER A 174 5.05 -13.84 -10.99
N ILE A 175 5.60 -14.54 -12.01
CA ILE A 175 5.76 -13.97 -13.36
C ILE A 175 4.41 -13.48 -13.91
N TYR A 176 3.32 -14.10 -13.50
CA TYR A 176 1.96 -13.73 -13.87
C TYR A 176 1.58 -12.35 -13.28
N ASP A 177 1.89 -12.11 -12.00
CA ASP A 177 1.66 -10.82 -11.33
C ASP A 177 2.46 -9.70 -12.01
N LEU A 178 3.68 -10.02 -12.47
CA LEU A 178 4.53 -9.07 -13.21
C LEU A 178 3.93 -8.72 -14.58
N ARG A 179 3.43 -9.73 -15.33
CA ARG A 179 2.76 -9.51 -16.62
C ARG A 179 1.49 -8.67 -16.45
N GLN A 180 0.73 -8.89 -15.38
CA GLN A 180 -0.48 -8.12 -15.10
C GLN A 180 -0.13 -6.66 -14.77
N ALA A 181 0.90 -6.41 -13.97
CA ALA A 181 1.40 -5.07 -13.68
C ALA A 181 1.85 -4.32 -14.95
N LEU A 182 2.51 -5.03 -15.89
CA LEU A 182 2.92 -4.48 -17.18
C LEU A 182 1.72 -4.15 -18.09
N ARG A 183 0.66 -4.96 -18.08
CA ARG A 183 -0.58 -4.67 -18.83
C ARG A 183 -1.31 -3.45 -18.28
N ASP A 184 -1.42 -3.33 -16.96
CA ASP A 184 -2.05 -2.18 -16.28
C ASP A 184 -1.32 -0.86 -16.57
N MET A 185 -0.03 -0.91 -16.94
CA MET A 185 0.76 0.27 -17.36
C MET A 185 0.55 0.64 -18.83
N ARG A 186 0.24 -0.33 -19.71
CA ARG A 186 0.00 -0.08 -21.15
C ARG A 186 -1.43 0.40 -21.44
N GLY A 187 -2.35 0.24 -20.52
CA GLY A 187 -3.76 0.62 -20.66
C GLY A 187 -4.10 2.02 -20.14
N LYS A 188 -3.08 2.88 -19.91
CA LYS A 188 -3.26 4.29 -19.50
C LYS A 188 -2.82 5.23 -20.60
#